data_5836bf99692b1d4c515f71918558a130
#
_entry.id   5836bf99692b1d4c515f71918558a130
#
_cell.length_a   1.000
_cell.length_b   1.000
_cell.length_c   1.000
_cell.angle_alpha   90.00
_cell.angle_beta   90.00
_cell.angle_gamma   90.00
#
_symmetry.space_group_name_H-M   'P 1'
#
loop_
_entity.id
_entity.type
_entity.pdbx_description
1 polymer ?
#
loop_
_entity_poly.entity_id
_entity_poly.type
_entity_poly.pdbx_seq_one_letter_code
_entity_poly.pdbx_strand_id
1 'polypeptide(L)'
;EELAAALSAKVGYIVVDSFEEIARLGFLAQQGGVRPKVLIRVTLGVEAHTHEFIATAHEDQKFGFSLATGDAAEAIRRVLALPDRLELAGLHSHIGSQIFVSSGFEVAAARIVGLLADVRDEHAVELPLLNLGGGLGIKYVSADEPPDVAAMAEVLREIVARQCANFGLALPELAFEPGRAIVGPSTITVYTVGTVKPIALDAGGVRTYVSVDGGMSDNIRTALYD
;
A
#
# COMPACT_ATOMS: atom_id res chain seq x y z
N GLU A 1 -11.29 -9.66 -17.19
CA GLU A 1 -12.24 -10.41 -16.35
C GLU A 1 -12.45 -9.72 -15.00
N GLU A 2 -11.40 -9.46 -14.21
CA GLU A 2 -11.47 -8.88 -12.85
C GLU A 2 -12.14 -7.51 -12.79
N LEU A 3 -11.80 -6.57 -13.72
CA LEU A 3 -12.46 -5.27 -13.78
C LEU A 3 -13.96 -5.38 -14.04
N ALA A 4 -14.37 -6.32 -14.92
CA ALA A 4 -15.79 -6.55 -15.17
C ALA A 4 -16.51 -7.13 -13.94
N ALA A 5 -15.83 -8.03 -13.20
CA ALA A 5 -16.35 -8.56 -11.94
C ALA A 5 -16.48 -7.47 -10.87
N ALA A 6 -15.48 -6.60 -10.75
CA ALA A 6 -15.50 -5.46 -9.82
C ALA A 6 -16.68 -4.51 -10.13
N LEU A 7 -16.90 -4.17 -11.41
CA LEU A 7 -18.04 -3.35 -11.83
C LEU A 7 -19.38 -4.02 -11.51
N SER A 8 -19.48 -5.33 -11.77
CA SER A 8 -20.70 -6.12 -11.48
C SER A 8 -20.96 -6.20 -9.97
N ALA A 9 -19.92 -6.34 -9.17
CA ALA A 9 -19.99 -6.35 -7.70
C ALA A 9 -20.23 -4.96 -7.10
N LYS A 10 -20.18 -3.90 -7.91
CA LYS A 10 -20.35 -2.50 -7.48
C LYS A 10 -19.40 -2.12 -6.33
N VAL A 11 -18.12 -2.48 -6.45
CA VAL A 11 -17.11 -2.09 -5.46
C VAL A 11 -17.05 -0.57 -5.30
N GLY A 12 -16.76 -0.07 -4.10
CA GLY A 12 -16.79 1.36 -3.80
C GLY A 12 -15.75 2.15 -4.58
N TYR A 13 -14.54 1.60 -4.71
CA TYR A 13 -13.44 2.22 -5.44
C TYR A 13 -12.64 1.18 -6.21
N ILE A 14 -12.05 1.60 -7.33
CA ILE A 14 -11.09 0.80 -8.10
C ILE A 14 -9.77 1.58 -8.13
N VAL A 15 -8.70 0.98 -7.63
CA VAL A 15 -7.35 1.54 -7.72
C VAL A 15 -6.77 1.16 -9.08
N VAL A 16 -6.43 2.15 -9.91
CA VAL A 16 -5.84 1.95 -11.23
C VAL A 16 -4.33 2.16 -11.18
N ASP A 17 -3.62 1.30 -11.89
CA ASP A 17 -2.17 1.12 -11.79
C ASP A 17 -1.45 1.31 -13.14
N SER A 18 -2.17 1.34 -14.24
CA SER A 18 -1.61 1.50 -15.59
C SER A 18 -2.54 2.26 -16.54
N PHE A 19 -1.95 2.85 -17.59
CA PHE A 19 -2.72 3.53 -18.64
C PHE A 19 -3.68 2.59 -19.38
N GLU A 20 -3.26 1.35 -19.55
CA GLU A 20 -4.08 0.32 -20.19
C GLU A 20 -5.30 -0.03 -19.33
N GLU A 21 -5.12 -0.08 -18.02
CA GLU A 21 -6.22 -0.34 -17.08
C GLU A 21 -7.24 0.80 -17.09
N ILE A 22 -6.80 2.06 -17.14
CA ILE A 22 -7.69 3.22 -17.31
C ILE A 22 -8.52 3.09 -18.60
N ALA A 23 -7.87 2.74 -19.72
CA ALA A 23 -8.56 2.57 -21.00
C ALA A 23 -9.57 1.43 -20.98
N ARG A 24 -9.18 0.26 -20.44
CA ARG A 24 -10.05 -0.91 -20.29
C ARG A 24 -11.26 -0.61 -19.39
N LEU A 25 -11.00 0.03 -18.26
CA LEU A 25 -12.07 0.39 -17.30
C LEU A 25 -13.04 1.38 -17.92
N GLY A 26 -12.56 2.42 -18.61
CA GLY A 26 -13.38 3.39 -19.32
C GLY A 26 -14.25 2.74 -20.42
N PHE A 27 -13.72 1.74 -21.13
CA PHE A 27 -14.48 0.95 -22.12
C PHE A 27 -15.56 0.10 -21.45
N LEU A 28 -15.22 -0.65 -20.40
CA LEU A 28 -16.18 -1.49 -19.68
C LEU A 28 -17.28 -0.66 -18.99
N ALA A 29 -16.92 0.47 -18.41
CA ALA A 29 -17.84 1.41 -17.78
C ALA A 29 -18.86 1.94 -18.79
N GLN A 30 -18.41 2.30 -20.00
CA GLN A 30 -19.30 2.73 -21.08
C GLN A 30 -20.25 1.62 -21.51
N GLN A 31 -19.76 0.39 -21.68
CA GLN A 31 -20.61 -0.75 -22.06
C GLN A 31 -21.64 -1.09 -20.98
N GLY A 32 -21.26 -1.00 -19.72
CA GLY A 32 -22.13 -1.30 -18.58
C GLY A 32 -23.06 -0.15 -18.18
N GLY A 33 -22.93 1.03 -18.76
CA GLY A 33 -23.69 2.22 -18.37
C GLY A 33 -23.44 2.64 -16.91
N VAL A 34 -22.23 2.40 -16.39
CA VAL A 34 -21.84 2.69 -15.01
C VAL A 34 -20.68 3.70 -14.98
N ARG A 35 -20.50 4.39 -13.86
CA ARG A 35 -19.44 5.37 -13.65
C ARG A 35 -18.71 5.05 -12.34
N PRO A 36 -17.73 4.12 -12.37
CA PRO A 36 -16.99 3.74 -11.17
C PRO A 36 -16.11 4.88 -10.66
N LYS A 37 -15.92 4.90 -9.33
CA LYS A 37 -14.96 5.76 -8.65
C LYS A 37 -13.58 5.13 -8.74
N VAL A 38 -12.60 5.91 -9.18
CA VAL A 38 -11.22 5.45 -9.33
C VAL A 38 -10.25 6.24 -8.45
N LEU A 39 -9.23 5.54 -7.95
CA LEU A 39 -8.07 6.13 -7.30
C LEU A 39 -6.86 5.87 -8.20
N ILE A 40 -6.04 6.88 -8.42
CA ILE A 40 -4.77 6.73 -9.13
C ILE A 40 -3.71 6.25 -8.14
N ARG A 41 -3.09 5.08 -8.41
CA ARG A 41 -1.96 4.60 -7.62
C ARG A 41 -0.68 5.33 -8.03
N VAL A 42 -0.12 6.08 -7.10
CA VAL A 42 1.07 6.90 -7.33
C VAL A 42 2.29 6.23 -6.70
N THR A 43 3.34 6.05 -7.49
CA THR A 43 4.67 5.65 -7.01
C THR A 43 5.42 6.92 -6.63
N LEU A 44 5.59 7.08 -5.31
CA LEU A 44 6.14 8.30 -4.72
C LEU A 44 7.65 8.31 -4.64
N GLY A 45 8.29 7.17 -4.92
CA GLY A 45 9.71 7.07 -4.77
C GLY A 45 10.18 7.06 -3.31
N VAL A 46 9.41 6.49 -2.40
CA VAL A 46 9.72 6.38 -0.96
C VAL A 46 9.69 4.90 -0.57
N GLU A 47 10.78 4.41 0.03
CA GLU A 47 10.84 3.10 0.67
C GLU A 47 10.81 3.24 2.17
N ALA A 48 9.96 2.46 2.83
CA ALA A 48 9.77 2.51 4.28
C ALA A 48 10.89 1.81 5.09
N HIS A 49 11.81 1.10 4.44
CA HIS A 49 12.80 0.24 5.09
C HIS A 49 14.17 0.86 5.34
N THR A 50 14.38 2.14 5.04
CA THR A 50 15.69 2.75 5.23
C THR A 50 15.77 3.50 6.55
N HIS A 51 16.47 2.91 7.51
CA HIS A 51 16.88 3.55 8.77
C HIS A 51 17.85 4.71 8.57
N GLU A 52 18.47 4.83 7.43
CA GLU A 52 19.37 5.93 7.08
C GLU A 52 19.28 6.19 5.58
N PHE A 53 18.98 7.41 5.25
CA PHE A 53 18.90 7.94 3.91
C PHE A 53 17.55 7.78 3.21
N ILE A 54 17.03 8.88 2.91
CA ILE A 54 16.35 9.26 1.68
C ILE A 54 17.16 8.69 0.50
N ALA A 55 17.22 7.38 0.43
CA ALA A 55 17.78 6.70 -0.71
C ALA A 55 16.84 6.99 -1.87
N THR A 56 17.41 7.54 -2.88
CA THR A 56 16.86 7.67 -4.21
C THR A 56 15.97 6.46 -4.47
N ALA A 57 14.69 6.73 -4.54
CA ALA A 57 13.68 5.76 -4.89
C ALA A 57 14.16 4.96 -6.10
N HIS A 58 14.08 3.68 -6.01
CA HIS A 58 14.15 2.87 -7.19
C HIS A 58 12.94 3.24 -8.04
N GLU A 59 13.19 3.97 -9.13
CA GLU A 59 12.19 4.31 -10.14
C GLU A 59 11.66 3.06 -10.85
N ASP A 60 12.32 1.92 -10.65
CA ASP A 60 11.99 0.62 -11.20
C ASP A 60 11.03 -0.15 -10.28
N GLN A 61 9.88 0.43 -10.00
CA GLN A 61 8.80 -0.29 -9.34
C GLN A 61 7.72 -0.67 -10.36
N LYS A 62 7.34 -1.95 -10.32
CA LYS A 62 6.31 -2.49 -11.21
C LYS A 62 4.90 -1.96 -10.93
N PHE A 63 4.69 -1.17 -9.89
CA PHE A 63 3.40 -0.72 -9.42
C PHE A 63 3.25 0.78 -9.49
N GLY A 64 2.06 1.23 -9.94
CA GLY A 64 1.65 2.62 -9.90
C GLY A 64 2.26 3.50 -10.99
N PHE A 65 1.77 4.72 -11.03
CA PHE A 65 2.27 5.76 -11.92
C PHE A 65 3.35 6.57 -11.23
N SER A 66 4.52 6.70 -11.84
CA SER A 66 5.61 7.47 -11.27
C SER A 66 5.26 8.94 -11.14
N LEU A 67 5.49 9.49 -9.94
CA LEU A 67 5.41 10.94 -9.72
C LEU A 67 6.56 11.66 -10.42
N ALA A 68 7.77 11.10 -10.37
CA ALA A 68 8.98 11.73 -10.90
C ALA A 68 9.00 11.87 -12.42
N THR A 69 8.42 10.89 -13.16
CA THR A 69 8.34 10.94 -14.63
C THR A 69 7.13 11.73 -15.14
N GLY A 70 6.20 12.11 -14.26
CA GLY A 70 4.96 12.78 -14.63
C GLY A 70 3.84 11.83 -15.06
N ASP A 71 4.04 10.51 -14.99
CA ASP A 71 3.00 9.54 -15.36
C ASP A 71 1.76 9.65 -14.47
N ALA A 72 1.93 10.00 -13.19
CA ALA A 72 0.79 10.24 -12.29
C ALA A 72 -0.08 11.41 -12.78
N ALA A 73 0.51 12.52 -13.19
CA ALA A 73 -0.22 13.66 -13.75
C ALA A 73 -0.91 13.30 -15.08
N GLU A 74 -0.24 12.51 -15.94
CA GLU A 74 -0.85 12.02 -17.18
C GLU A 74 -2.04 11.08 -16.90
N ALA A 75 -1.93 10.18 -15.91
CA ALA A 75 -3.02 9.29 -15.53
C ALA A 75 -4.25 10.08 -15.05
N ILE A 76 -4.02 11.11 -14.22
CA ILE A 76 -5.06 12.03 -13.77
C ILE A 76 -5.75 12.69 -14.95
N ARG A 77 -4.99 13.26 -15.89
CA ARG A 77 -5.55 13.88 -17.11
C ARG A 77 -6.39 12.92 -17.94
N ARG A 78 -5.94 11.66 -18.08
CA ARG A 78 -6.70 10.63 -18.83
C ARG A 78 -8.01 10.27 -18.15
N VAL A 79 -8.04 10.16 -16.84
CA VAL A 79 -9.29 9.91 -16.11
C VAL A 79 -10.22 11.11 -16.21
N LEU A 80 -9.71 12.32 -16.00
CA LEU A 80 -10.51 13.56 -16.13
C LEU A 80 -11.04 13.80 -17.54
N ALA A 81 -10.38 13.26 -18.58
CA ALA A 81 -10.86 13.30 -19.95
C ALA A 81 -12.05 12.35 -20.22
N LEU A 82 -12.43 11.52 -19.28
CA LEU A 82 -13.53 10.55 -19.38
C LEU A 82 -14.63 10.81 -18.32
N PRO A 83 -15.14 12.04 -18.17
CA PRO A 83 -15.99 12.41 -17.03
C PRO A 83 -17.32 11.64 -16.97
N ASP A 84 -17.82 11.20 -18.13
CA ASP A 84 -19.07 10.42 -18.22
C ASP A 84 -18.87 8.92 -17.94
N ARG A 85 -17.62 8.46 -17.86
CA ARG A 85 -17.27 7.04 -17.71
C ARG A 85 -16.59 6.73 -16.40
N LEU A 86 -15.72 7.62 -15.92
CA LEU A 86 -14.93 7.46 -14.71
C LEU A 86 -15.09 8.66 -13.79
N GLU A 87 -15.07 8.43 -12.50
CA GLU A 87 -15.01 9.46 -11.48
C GLU A 87 -13.66 9.40 -10.78
N LEU A 88 -12.82 10.43 -10.94
CA LEU A 88 -11.59 10.55 -10.17
C LEU A 88 -11.95 10.91 -8.72
N ALA A 89 -11.87 9.94 -7.82
CA ALA A 89 -12.26 10.10 -6.42
C ALA A 89 -11.08 10.45 -5.51
N GLY A 90 -9.84 10.16 -5.92
CA GLY A 90 -8.70 10.42 -5.08
C GLY A 90 -7.40 9.82 -5.60
N LEU A 91 -6.38 9.89 -4.75
CA LEU A 91 -5.07 9.29 -4.97
C LEU A 91 -4.85 8.14 -3.99
N HIS A 92 -4.01 7.20 -4.41
CA HIS A 92 -3.56 6.06 -3.61
C HIS A 92 -2.04 5.97 -3.64
N SER A 93 -1.43 5.60 -2.52
CA SER A 93 -0.02 5.21 -2.47
C SER A 93 0.18 4.02 -1.54
N HIS A 94 1.24 3.24 -1.79
CA HIS A 94 1.65 2.17 -0.90
C HIS A 94 3.17 2.17 -0.85
N ILE A 95 3.74 2.41 0.33
CA ILE A 95 5.17 2.71 0.48
C ILE A 95 6.01 1.54 1.01
N GLY A 96 5.39 0.40 1.26
CA GLY A 96 6.11 -0.78 1.72
C GLY A 96 5.35 -1.69 2.67
N SER A 97 6.09 -2.54 3.37
CA SER A 97 5.54 -3.57 4.28
C SER A 97 6.39 -3.65 5.55
N GLN A 98 5.80 -4.08 6.67
CA GLN A 98 6.46 -4.16 7.99
C GLN A 98 6.98 -2.78 8.44
N ILE A 99 6.16 -1.76 8.32
CA ILE A 99 6.51 -0.38 8.66
C ILE A 99 6.24 -0.17 10.15
N PHE A 100 7.28 0.15 10.91
CA PHE A 100 7.22 0.38 12.35
C PHE A 100 7.29 1.86 12.71
N VAL A 101 7.72 2.73 11.80
CA VAL A 101 7.94 4.16 12.05
C VAL A 101 7.22 5.03 11.03
N SER A 102 6.82 6.22 11.43
CA SER A 102 6.04 7.14 10.60
C SER A 102 6.86 7.96 9.60
N SER A 103 8.19 7.94 9.68
CA SER A 103 9.05 8.81 8.86
C SER A 103 8.88 8.63 7.35
N GLY A 104 8.71 7.38 6.89
CA GLY A 104 8.40 7.09 5.48
C GLY A 104 7.07 7.68 5.03
N PHE A 105 6.06 7.61 5.89
CA PHE A 105 4.77 8.24 5.62
C PHE A 105 4.84 9.76 5.58
N GLU A 106 5.72 10.40 6.35
CA GLU A 106 5.88 11.86 6.33
C GLU A 106 6.37 12.35 4.97
N VAL A 107 7.39 11.68 4.41
CA VAL A 107 7.90 12.00 3.06
C VAL A 107 6.84 11.69 1.99
N ALA A 108 6.18 10.55 2.10
CA ALA A 108 5.12 10.15 1.18
C ALA A 108 3.95 11.16 1.19
N ALA A 109 3.51 11.57 2.38
CA ALA A 109 2.44 12.55 2.54
C ALA A 109 2.81 13.90 1.92
N ALA A 110 4.04 14.38 2.12
CA ALA A 110 4.48 15.63 1.51
C ALA A 110 4.39 15.59 -0.02
N ARG A 111 4.82 14.47 -0.63
CA ARG A 111 4.81 14.30 -2.09
C ARG A 111 3.39 14.13 -2.65
N ILE A 112 2.57 13.31 -2.03
CA ILE A 112 1.23 13.03 -2.56
C ILE A 112 0.26 14.20 -2.33
N VAL A 113 0.41 14.94 -1.23
CA VAL A 113 -0.36 16.16 -0.98
C VAL A 113 0.07 17.28 -1.94
N GLY A 114 1.37 17.36 -2.30
CA GLY A 114 1.83 18.23 -3.38
C GLY A 114 1.09 17.93 -4.68
N LEU A 115 0.97 16.66 -5.07
CA LEU A 115 0.21 16.28 -6.26
C LEU A 115 -1.29 16.61 -6.15
N LEU A 116 -1.91 16.51 -4.96
CA LEU A 116 -3.29 16.97 -4.75
C LEU A 116 -3.42 18.48 -5.01
N ALA A 117 -2.41 19.27 -4.60
CA ALA A 117 -2.39 20.70 -4.86
C ALA A 117 -2.24 20.99 -6.36
N ASP A 118 -1.37 20.26 -7.06
CA ASP A 118 -1.20 20.39 -8.51
C ASP A 118 -2.52 20.10 -9.25
N VAL A 119 -3.25 19.03 -8.83
CA VAL A 119 -4.57 18.70 -9.40
C VAL A 119 -5.58 19.83 -9.21
N ARG A 120 -5.64 20.41 -8.02
CA ARG A 120 -6.51 21.57 -7.76
C ARG A 120 -6.14 22.75 -8.66
N ASP A 121 -4.86 23.05 -8.75
CA ASP A 121 -4.38 24.27 -9.42
C ASP A 121 -4.46 24.15 -10.95
N GLU A 122 -4.18 22.95 -11.50
CA GLU A 122 -4.23 22.72 -12.95
C GLU A 122 -5.64 22.42 -13.48
N HIS A 123 -6.47 21.73 -12.68
CA HIS A 123 -7.75 21.21 -13.16
C HIS A 123 -8.96 21.80 -12.44
N ALA A 124 -8.77 22.63 -11.41
CA ALA A 124 -9.83 23.16 -10.55
C ALA A 124 -10.69 22.04 -9.89
N VAL A 125 -10.03 20.91 -9.56
CA VAL A 125 -10.66 19.73 -8.93
C VAL A 125 -10.02 19.49 -7.58
N GLU A 126 -10.81 19.48 -6.52
CA GLU A 126 -10.39 19.00 -5.21
C GLU A 126 -10.77 17.51 -5.05
N LEU A 127 -9.77 16.67 -4.77
CA LEU A 127 -9.99 15.24 -4.60
C LEU A 127 -10.36 14.93 -3.15
N PRO A 128 -11.52 14.30 -2.90
CA PRO A 128 -12.04 14.12 -1.54
C PRO A 128 -11.35 13.00 -0.75
N LEU A 129 -10.60 12.11 -1.40
CA LEU A 129 -10.05 10.91 -0.79
C LEU A 129 -8.54 10.78 -1.01
N LEU A 130 -7.82 10.45 0.05
CA LEU A 130 -6.42 10.05 0.01
C LEU A 130 -6.25 8.69 0.70
N ASN A 131 -5.87 7.67 -0.08
CA ASN A 131 -5.56 6.34 0.44
C ASN A 131 -4.04 6.19 0.58
N LEU A 132 -3.57 5.99 1.81
CA LEU A 132 -2.14 5.83 2.13
C LEU A 132 -1.69 4.36 2.06
N GLY A 133 -2.55 3.46 1.59
CA GLY A 133 -2.23 2.04 1.46
C GLY A 133 -2.14 1.33 2.80
N GLY A 134 -1.37 0.27 2.81
CA GLY A 134 -1.14 -0.55 3.99
C GLY A 134 0.32 -0.57 4.42
N GLY A 135 0.73 -1.73 4.90
CA GLY A 135 2.13 -1.97 5.26
C GLY A 135 2.44 -1.82 6.75
N LEU A 136 1.45 -1.52 7.59
CA LEU A 136 1.66 -1.45 9.04
C LEU A 136 2.24 -2.77 9.55
N GLY A 137 3.33 -2.66 10.31
CA GLY A 137 4.08 -3.79 10.87
C GLY A 137 3.33 -4.51 11.98
N ILE A 138 3.60 -5.81 12.09
CA ILE A 138 3.15 -6.64 13.21
C ILE A 138 4.35 -7.36 13.83
N LYS A 139 4.15 -7.89 15.01
CA LYS A 139 5.16 -8.67 15.72
C LYS A 139 5.26 -10.09 15.16
N TYR A 140 6.42 -10.45 14.61
CA TYR A 140 6.78 -11.82 14.23
C TYR A 140 7.75 -12.46 15.20
N VAL A 141 8.69 -11.67 15.73
CA VAL A 141 9.69 -12.12 16.70
C VAL A 141 9.63 -11.28 17.97
N SER A 142 10.27 -11.76 19.04
CA SER A 142 10.25 -11.07 20.34
C SER A 142 10.85 -9.66 20.30
N ALA A 143 11.75 -9.40 19.35
CA ALA A 143 12.39 -8.11 19.17
C ALA A 143 11.52 -7.08 18.42
N ASP A 144 10.46 -7.50 17.76
CA ASP A 144 9.57 -6.60 17.03
C ASP A 144 8.70 -5.80 18.02
N GLU A 145 8.66 -4.50 17.82
CA GLU A 145 7.86 -3.55 18.58
C GLU A 145 6.93 -2.76 17.64
N PRO A 146 5.82 -3.38 17.18
CA PRO A 146 4.88 -2.67 16.32
C PRO A 146 4.23 -1.52 17.07
N PRO A 147 3.99 -0.39 16.39
CA PRO A 147 3.30 0.73 17.00
C PRO A 147 1.85 0.37 17.33
N ASP A 148 1.31 1.04 18.34
CA ASP A 148 -0.14 1.02 18.58
C ASP A 148 -0.87 1.59 17.37
N VAL A 149 -1.88 0.87 16.88
CA VAL A 149 -2.60 1.22 15.64
C VAL A 149 -3.34 2.55 15.77
N ALA A 150 -3.94 2.82 16.92
CA ALA A 150 -4.67 4.07 17.15
C ALA A 150 -3.70 5.26 17.20
N ALA A 151 -2.58 5.11 17.90
CA ALA A 151 -1.55 6.13 17.96
C ALA A 151 -0.94 6.39 16.56
N MET A 152 -0.68 5.35 15.77
CA MET A 152 -0.17 5.50 14.40
C MET A 152 -1.20 6.21 13.51
N ALA A 153 -2.47 5.87 13.59
CA ALA A 153 -3.53 6.53 12.82
C ALA A 153 -3.60 8.04 13.11
N GLU A 154 -3.47 8.43 14.37
CA GLU A 154 -3.47 9.85 14.75
C GLU A 154 -2.22 10.57 14.21
N VAL A 155 -1.04 9.97 14.34
CA VAL A 155 0.20 10.52 13.78
C VAL A 155 0.09 10.71 12.25
N LEU A 156 -0.46 9.73 11.53
CA LEU A 156 -0.64 9.83 10.09
C LEU A 156 -1.65 10.92 9.71
N ARG A 157 -2.73 11.03 10.47
CA ARG A 157 -3.72 12.11 10.29
C ARG A 157 -3.09 13.50 10.49
N GLU A 158 -2.28 13.66 11.54
CA GLU A 158 -1.58 14.92 11.80
C GLU A 158 -0.55 15.28 10.72
N ILE A 159 0.20 14.28 10.23
CA ILE A 159 1.15 14.45 9.13
C ILE A 159 0.43 14.99 7.89
N VAL A 160 -0.66 14.33 7.46
CA VAL A 160 -1.41 14.76 6.28
C VAL A 160 -2.06 16.13 6.50
N ALA A 161 -2.66 16.38 7.67
CA ALA A 161 -3.28 17.66 7.99
C ALA A 161 -2.27 18.83 7.91
N ARG A 162 -1.05 18.62 8.44
CA ARG A 162 0.04 19.59 8.35
C ARG A 162 0.44 19.85 6.90
N GLN A 163 0.57 18.79 6.08
CA GLN A 163 0.92 18.95 4.66
C GLN A 163 -0.20 19.66 3.89
N CYS A 164 -1.46 19.31 4.12
CA CYS A 164 -2.59 20.00 3.51
C CYS A 164 -2.61 21.49 3.86
N ALA A 165 -2.35 21.84 5.11
CA ALA A 165 -2.27 23.25 5.54
C ALA A 165 -1.17 24.03 4.80
N ASN A 166 -0.02 23.40 4.54
CA ASN A 166 1.09 24.02 3.79
C ASN A 166 0.70 24.40 2.36
N PHE A 167 -0.21 23.64 1.74
CA PHE A 167 -0.71 23.87 0.38
C PHE A 167 -2.08 24.55 0.32
N GLY A 168 -2.66 24.90 1.48
CA GLY A 168 -3.98 25.52 1.53
C GLY A 168 -5.10 24.59 1.07
N LEU A 169 -4.94 23.28 1.26
CA LEU A 169 -5.94 22.26 0.96
C LEU A 169 -6.78 21.93 2.20
N ALA A 170 -8.05 21.59 1.98
CA ALA A 170 -8.83 20.88 3.00
C ALA A 170 -8.25 19.49 3.25
N LEU A 171 -8.38 19.00 4.48
CA LEU A 171 -7.99 17.61 4.80
C LEU A 171 -8.94 16.66 4.09
N PRO A 172 -8.45 15.79 3.18
CA PRO A 172 -9.30 14.79 2.53
C PRO A 172 -9.70 13.68 3.53
N GLU A 173 -10.69 12.89 3.17
CA GLU A 173 -10.94 11.62 3.84
C GLU A 173 -9.72 10.72 3.71
N LEU A 174 -9.27 10.11 4.82
CA LEU A 174 -8.12 9.23 4.82
C LEU A 174 -8.57 7.77 4.82
N ALA A 175 -8.02 6.99 3.89
CA ALA A 175 -8.21 5.55 3.83
C ALA A 175 -6.89 4.81 4.03
N PHE A 176 -6.99 3.61 4.62
CA PHE A 176 -5.87 2.72 4.88
C PHE A 176 -6.23 1.28 4.56
N GLU A 177 -5.22 0.47 4.22
CA GLU A 177 -5.35 -0.93 3.86
C GLU A 177 -4.53 -1.84 4.81
N PRO A 178 -4.82 -1.86 6.12
CA PRO A 178 -3.98 -2.51 7.14
C PRO A 178 -4.19 -4.02 7.22
N GLY A 179 -4.23 -4.73 6.09
CA GLY A 179 -4.57 -6.15 6.00
C GLY A 179 -3.80 -7.02 6.99
N ARG A 180 -2.46 -6.94 6.98
CA ARG A 180 -1.61 -7.71 7.89
C ARG A 180 -1.87 -7.38 9.36
N ALA A 181 -2.02 -6.12 9.71
CA ALA A 181 -2.27 -5.69 11.09
C ALA A 181 -3.61 -6.22 11.61
N ILE A 182 -4.60 -6.42 10.74
CA ILE A 182 -5.92 -6.98 11.10
C ILE A 182 -5.85 -8.49 11.29
N VAL A 183 -5.30 -9.25 10.30
CA VAL A 183 -5.43 -10.71 10.29
C VAL A 183 -4.19 -11.43 10.83
N GLY A 184 -3.02 -10.83 10.76
CA GLY A 184 -1.76 -11.47 11.15
C GLY A 184 -1.72 -11.92 12.61
N PRO A 185 -2.09 -11.09 13.59
CA PRO A 185 -2.06 -11.46 15.01
C PRO A 185 -3.06 -12.57 15.38
N SER A 186 -4.11 -12.78 14.58
CA SER A 186 -5.14 -13.80 14.80
C SER A 186 -4.94 -15.09 14.00
N THR A 187 -3.85 -15.16 13.22
CA THR A 187 -3.56 -16.30 12.33
C THR A 187 -2.36 -17.10 12.83
N ILE A 188 -2.49 -18.43 12.90
CA ILE A 188 -1.42 -19.35 13.24
C ILE A 188 -1.27 -20.40 12.14
N THR A 189 -0.04 -20.88 11.94
CA THR A 189 0.23 -22.05 11.11
C THR A 189 0.48 -23.26 12.03
N VAL A 190 -0.20 -24.35 11.77
CA VAL A 190 -0.09 -25.58 12.56
C VAL A 190 0.50 -26.69 11.69
N TYR A 191 1.50 -27.36 12.23
CA TYR A 191 2.13 -28.54 11.60
C TYR A 191 2.05 -29.75 12.52
N THR A 192 2.02 -30.93 11.92
CA THR A 192 2.13 -32.19 12.66
C THR A 192 3.60 -32.53 12.89
N VAL A 193 3.97 -32.78 14.14
CA VAL A 193 5.33 -33.20 14.48
C VAL A 193 5.54 -34.64 14.07
N GLY A 194 6.59 -34.89 13.29
CA GLY A 194 7.04 -36.21 12.91
C GLY A 194 8.15 -36.73 13.84
N THR A 195 9.39 -36.83 13.31
CA THR A 195 10.54 -37.34 14.09
C THR A 195 11.15 -36.21 14.93
N VAL A 196 11.44 -36.55 16.20
CA VAL A 196 12.21 -35.67 17.11
C VAL A 196 13.59 -36.32 17.33
N LYS A 197 14.66 -35.63 16.93
CA LYS A 197 16.04 -36.15 16.98
C LYS A 197 16.97 -35.24 17.81
N PRO A 198 17.33 -35.64 19.03
CA PRO A 198 18.35 -34.91 19.79
C PRO A 198 19.76 -35.25 19.28
N ILE A 199 20.64 -34.27 19.18
CA ILE A 199 22.05 -34.42 18.81
C ILE A 199 22.90 -33.71 19.87
N ALA A 200 23.88 -34.43 20.42
CA ALA A 200 24.87 -33.84 21.30
C ALA A 200 25.79 -32.90 20.50
N LEU A 201 26.13 -31.74 21.06
CA LEU A 201 27.05 -30.79 20.45
C LEU A 201 28.45 -30.94 21.02
N ASP A 202 29.48 -30.77 20.20
CA ASP A 202 30.89 -30.88 20.59
C ASP A 202 31.27 -29.91 21.71
N ALA A 203 30.65 -28.74 21.73
CA ALA A 203 30.85 -27.71 22.78
C ALA A 203 30.01 -27.94 24.05
N GLY A 204 29.33 -29.10 24.16
CA GLY A 204 28.38 -29.40 25.22
C GLY A 204 26.99 -28.88 24.92
N GLY A 205 25.97 -29.52 25.50
CA GLY A 205 24.55 -29.27 25.24
C GLY A 205 23.94 -30.20 24.18
N VAL A 206 22.66 -30.00 23.90
CA VAL A 206 21.89 -30.79 22.96
C VAL A 206 21.13 -29.90 22.01
N ARG A 207 21.21 -30.16 20.69
CA ARG A 207 20.35 -29.57 19.69
C ARG A 207 19.27 -30.61 19.31
N THR A 208 18.03 -30.17 19.35
CA THR A 208 16.90 -31.04 18.98
C THR A 208 16.36 -30.60 17.62
N TYR A 209 16.36 -31.54 16.67
CA TYR A 209 15.67 -31.35 15.38
C TYR A 209 14.26 -31.95 15.48
N VAL A 210 13.30 -31.17 15.08
CA VAL A 210 11.89 -31.54 15.04
C VAL A 210 11.43 -31.49 13.59
N SER A 211 11.14 -32.64 12.98
CA SER A 211 10.54 -32.67 11.65
C SER A 211 9.04 -32.36 11.73
N VAL A 212 8.55 -31.67 10.72
CA VAL A 212 7.13 -31.37 10.57
C VAL A 212 6.66 -31.69 9.16
N ASP A 213 5.36 -31.81 8.96
CA ASP A 213 4.72 -32.10 7.66
C ASP A 213 4.59 -30.86 6.76
N GLY A 214 5.27 -29.78 7.06
CA GLY A 214 5.33 -28.57 6.26
C GLY A 214 6.75 -28.16 5.91
N GLY A 215 6.92 -27.39 4.85
CA GLY A 215 8.21 -26.95 4.37
C GLY A 215 8.14 -25.66 3.54
N MET A 216 9.18 -25.38 2.77
CA MET A 216 9.25 -24.17 1.94
C MET A 216 8.19 -24.14 0.84
N SER A 217 7.64 -25.29 0.44
CA SER A 217 6.49 -25.35 -0.48
C SER A 217 5.20 -24.78 0.13
N ASP A 218 5.09 -24.84 1.47
CA ASP A 218 3.92 -24.34 2.20
C ASP A 218 4.16 -22.90 2.69
N ASN A 219 5.39 -22.61 3.12
CA ASN A 219 5.77 -21.30 3.63
C ASN A 219 7.23 -20.96 3.30
N ILE A 220 7.46 -20.36 2.16
CA ILE A 220 8.81 -19.95 1.74
C ILE A 220 9.36 -18.76 2.54
N ARG A 221 8.51 -18.03 3.26
CA ARG A 221 8.91 -16.79 3.95
C ARG A 221 10.03 -16.98 4.95
N THR A 222 10.07 -18.09 5.67
CA THR A 222 11.12 -18.42 6.63
C THR A 222 12.51 -18.57 6.00
N ALA A 223 12.60 -18.79 4.70
CA ALA A 223 13.85 -18.87 3.95
C ALA A 223 14.25 -17.53 3.29
N LEU A 224 13.30 -16.61 3.13
CA LEU A 224 13.50 -15.33 2.43
C LEU A 224 13.65 -14.14 3.38
N TYR A 225 13.06 -14.21 4.56
CA TYR A 225 12.94 -13.05 5.46
C TYR A 225 13.45 -13.31 6.89
N ASP A 226 14.02 -14.50 7.18
CA ASP A 226 14.46 -15.02 8.48
C ASP A 226 13.36 -15.12 9.54
#